data_10683e8407f3dd70daaf56b402055a96
#
_entry.id   10683e8407f3dd70daaf56b402055a96
#
_cell.length_a   1.000
_cell.length_b   1.000
_cell.length_c   1.000
_cell.angle_alpha   90.00
_cell.angle_beta   90.00
_cell.angle_gamma   90.00
#
_symmetry.space_group_name_H-M   'P 1'
#
loop_
_entity.id
_entity.type
_entity.pdbx_description
1 polymer ?
#
loop_
_entity_poly.entity_id
_entity_poly.type
_entity_poly.pdbx_seq_one_letter_code
_entity_poly.pdbx_strand_id
1 'polypeptide(L)'
;AVFLGMLLQAMQQFTGMNIIMYYAPRIFKMAGFTTTEQQMIATLVVGLTFMFATFIAVFTVDKAGRKPALKIGFSVMALGTLVLGYCLMQFDNGTASSGLSWLSVGMTMMCIAGYAMSAAPVVWILCSEIQPLKCRDFGITCSTTTNWVSNMIIGATFLTLLDSIGAAGTFWLYTALNIAFVGITF
;
A
#
# COMPACT_ATOMS: atom_id res chain seq x y z
N ALA A 1 0.22 -12.28 21.74
CA ALA A 1 0.85 -11.00 21.44
C ALA A 1 1.81 -11.12 20.25
N VAL A 2 2.88 -11.96 20.31
CA VAL A 2 3.91 -12.09 19.25
C VAL A 2 3.26 -12.43 17.90
N PHE A 3 2.43 -13.47 17.82
CA PHE A 3 1.75 -13.86 16.59
C PHE A 3 0.87 -12.72 16.01
N LEU A 4 0.19 -11.97 16.87
CA LEU A 4 -0.61 -10.82 16.42
C LEU A 4 0.26 -9.71 15.84
N GLY A 5 1.43 -9.45 16.44
CA GLY A 5 2.40 -8.50 15.90
C GLY A 5 2.94 -8.93 14.53
N MET A 6 3.28 -10.21 14.38
CA MET A 6 3.70 -10.78 13.09
C MET A 6 2.58 -10.66 12.03
N LEU A 7 1.34 -10.97 12.39
CA LEU A 7 0.19 -10.87 11.50
C LEU A 7 -0.03 -9.41 11.03
N LEU A 8 0.01 -8.46 11.94
CA LEU A 8 -0.14 -7.03 11.61
C LEU A 8 0.95 -6.55 10.65
N GLN A 9 2.19 -6.98 10.87
CA GLN A 9 3.32 -6.62 10.01
C GLN A 9 3.23 -7.30 8.63
N ALA A 10 2.78 -8.54 8.57
CA ALA A 10 2.49 -9.20 7.29
C ALA A 10 1.35 -8.47 6.55
N MET A 11 0.22 -8.19 7.22
CA MET A 11 -0.89 -7.44 6.63
C MET A 11 -0.43 -6.10 6.05
N GLN A 12 0.41 -5.35 6.77
CA GLN A 12 0.95 -4.09 6.31
C GLN A 12 1.67 -4.23 4.95
N GLN A 13 2.46 -5.28 4.77
CA GLN A 13 3.20 -5.51 3.53
C GLN A 13 2.29 -6.00 2.40
N PHE A 14 1.36 -6.92 2.70
CA PHE A 14 0.41 -7.47 1.72
C PHE A 14 -0.65 -6.47 1.25
N THR A 15 -0.67 -5.24 1.75
CA THR A 15 -1.45 -4.14 1.17
C THR A 15 -1.01 -3.78 -0.26
N GLY A 16 0.21 -4.17 -0.66
CA GLY A 16 0.79 -3.84 -1.95
C GLY A 16 1.43 -2.46 -2.03
N MET A 17 1.54 -1.73 -0.93
CA MET A 17 2.07 -0.36 -0.93
C MET A 17 3.52 -0.28 -1.40
N ASN A 18 4.38 -1.18 -0.92
CA ASN A 18 5.78 -1.19 -1.32
C ASN A 18 5.96 -1.47 -2.82
N ILE A 19 5.06 -2.24 -3.42
CA ILE A 19 4.99 -2.45 -4.87
C ILE A 19 4.78 -1.13 -5.61
N ILE A 20 3.82 -0.35 -5.16
CA ILE A 20 3.53 0.97 -5.76
C ILE A 20 4.79 1.85 -5.69
N MET A 21 5.49 1.85 -4.55
CA MET A 21 6.72 2.64 -4.38
C MET A 21 7.89 2.15 -5.26
N TYR A 22 8.12 0.83 -5.30
CA TYR A 22 9.26 0.26 -6.04
C TYR A 22 9.05 0.26 -7.54
N TYR A 23 7.81 0.06 -7.99
CA TYR A 23 7.47 -0.05 -9.40
C TYR A 23 6.66 1.12 -9.93
N ALA A 24 6.63 2.26 -9.21
CA ALA A 24 5.92 3.46 -9.64
C ALA A 24 6.21 3.86 -11.09
N PRO A 25 7.48 3.93 -11.59
CA PRO A 25 7.74 4.28 -12.97
C PRO A 25 7.12 3.28 -13.95
N ARG A 26 7.13 1.98 -13.63
CA ARG A 26 6.53 0.94 -14.47
C ARG A 26 5.01 1.03 -14.49
N ILE A 27 4.39 1.31 -13.34
CA ILE A 27 2.93 1.52 -13.22
C ILE A 27 2.52 2.73 -14.06
N PHE A 28 3.26 3.84 -13.98
CA PHE A 28 2.98 5.03 -14.78
C PHE A 28 3.24 4.82 -16.28
N LYS A 29 4.23 4.01 -16.64
CA LYS A 29 4.42 3.60 -18.04
C LYS A 29 3.21 2.83 -18.56
N MET A 30 2.67 1.89 -17.80
CA MET A 30 1.43 1.16 -18.15
C MET A 30 0.22 2.08 -18.19
N ALA A 31 0.19 3.12 -17.37
CA ALA A 31 -0.85 4.15 -17.36
C ALA A 31 -0.72 5.20 -18.48
N GLY A 32 0.15 4.97 -19.48
CA GLY A 32 0.25 5.80 -20.68
C GLY A 32 1.26 6.96 -20.62
N PHE A 33 2.10 7.04 -19.58
CA PHE A 33 3.21 8.00 -19.54
C PHE A 33 4.41 7.48 -20.33
N THR A 34 4.61 8.00 -21.53
CA THR A 34 5.60 7.46 -22.48
C THR A 34 7.01 7.95 -22.25
N THR A 35 7.18 9.16 -21.73
CA THR A 35 8.50 9.76 -21.51
C THR A 35 9.04 9.44 -20.13
N THR A 36 10.34 9.15 -20.03
CA THR A 36 11.02 8.88 -18.77
C THR A 36 10.92 10.06 -17.80
N GLU A 37 10.95 11.29 -18.30
CA GLU A 37 10.79 12.50 -17.49
C GLU A 37 9.43 12.54 -16.79
N GLN A 38 8.34 12.24 -17.52
CA GLN A 38 6.99 12.19 -16.94
C GLN A 38 6.86 11.11 -15.86
N GLN A 39 7.46 9.95 -16.09
CA GLN A 39 7.47 8.85 -15.11
C GLN A 39 8.25 9.24 -13.84
N MET A 40 9.38 9.93 -14.00
CA MET A 40 10.18 10.40 -12.87
C MET A 40 9.46 11.51 -12.08
N ILE A 41 8.85 12.48 -12.76
CA ILE A 41 8.07 13.53 -12.11
C ILE A 41 6.88 12.93 -11.34
N ALA A 42 6.16 12.01 -11.94
CA ALA A 42 5.06 11.32 -11.27
C ALA A 42 5.54 10.55 -10.04
N THR A 43 6.69 9.89 -10.11
CA THR A 43 7.30 9.18 -8.97
C THR A 43 7.74 10.17 -7.88
N LEU A 44 8.28 11.33 -8.24
CA LEU A 44 8.63 12.39 -7.29
C LEU A 44 7.38 12.88 -6.53
N VAL A 45 6.30 13.14 -7.25
CA VAL A 45 5.02 13.58 -6.65
C VAL A 45 4.47 12.51 -5.70
N VAL A 46 4.59 11.23 -6.05
CA VAL A 46 4.28 10.10 -5.17
C VAL A 46 5.07 10.17 -3.86
N GLY A 47 6.39 10.36 -3.94
CA GLY A 47 7.25 10.50 -2.76
C GLY A 47 6.89 11.70 -1.88
N LEU A 48 6.60 12.84 -2.50
CA LEU A 48 6.14 14.05 -1.79
C LEU A 48 4.78 13.81 -1.11
N THR A 49 3.85 13.14 -1.78
CA THR A 49 2.55 12.79 -1.20
C THR A 49 2.73 11.91 0.04
N PHE A 50 3.62 10.90 -0.04
CA PHE A 50 3.94 10.04 1.11
C PHE A 50 4.51 10.85 2.28
N MET A 51 5.44 11.75 2.01
CA MET A 51 6.06 12.61 3.02
C MET A 51 5.00 13.49 3.72
N PHE A 52 4.20 14.24 2.96
CA PHE A 52 3.18 15.12 3.54
C PHE A 52 2.10 14.36 4.28
N ALA A 53 1.63 13.23 3.74
CA ALA A 53 0.65 12.38 4.41
C ALA A 53 1.18 11.81 5.73
N THR A 54 2.48 11.47 5.80
CA THR A 54 3.12 11.02 7.04
C THR A 54 3.16 12.15 8.10
N PHE A 55 3.45 13.39 7.69
CA PHE A 55 3.37 14.53 8.62
C PHE A 55 1.96 14.70 9.19
N ILE A 56 0.93 14.60 8.36
CA ILE A 56 -0.47 14.67 8.82
C ILE A 56 -0.78 13.52 9.78
N ALA A 57 -0.27 12.33 9.51
CA ALA A 57 -0.47 11.15 10.35
C ALA A 57 0.04 11.36 11.78
N VAL A 58 1.21 11.96 11.95
CA VAL A 58 1.80 12.25 13.28
C VAL A 58 0.84 13.03 14.19
N PHE A 59 0.08 13.96 13.61
CA PHE A 59 -0.87 14.78 14.39
C PHE A 59 -2.27 14.16 14.50
N THR A 60 -2.60 13.17 13.67
CA THR A 60 -3.96 12.65 13.52
C THR A 60 -4.14 11.30 14.21
N VAL A 61 -3.13 10.44 14.21
CA VAL A 61 -3.21 9.06 14.72
C VAL A 61 -3.58 8.99 16.19
N ASP A 62 -3.05 9.89 17.02
CA ASP A 62 -3.35 9.91 18.46
C ASP A 62 -4.78 10.37 18.75
N LYS A 63 -5.36 11.21 17.88
CA LYS A 63 -6.73 11.72 18.05
C LYS A 63 -7.78 10.77 17.49
N ALA A 64 -7.52 10.15 16.36
CA ALA A 64 -8.47 9.26 15.68
C ALA A 64 -8.58 7.87 16.33
N GLY A 65 -7.52 7.45 17.04
CA GLY A 65 -7.42 6.08 17.59
C GLY A 65 -6.91 5.06 16.56
N ARG A 66 -6.28 3.98 17.07
CA ARG A 66 -5.55 3.00 16.24
C ARG A 66 -6.47 2.21 15.29
N LYS A 67 -7.58 1.64 15.81
CA LYS A 67 -8.51 0.82 15.02
C LYS A 67 -9.23 1.61 13.91
N PRO A 68 -9.87 2.77 14.19
CA PRO A 68 -10.51 3.57 13.14
C PRO A 68 -9.53 4.03 12.06
N ALA A 69 -8.31 4.42 12.44
CA ALA A 69 -7.28 4.82 11.48
C ALA A 69 -6.95 3.69 10.50
N LEU A 70 -6.74 2.45 10.99
CA LEU A 70 -6.48 1.29 10.14
C LEU A 70 -7.65 0.97 9.20
N LYS A 71 -8.90 1.00 9.71
CA LYS A 71 -10.09 0.74 8.90
C LYS A 71 -10.23 1.73 7.76
N ILE A 72 -10.12 3.02 8.06
CA ILE A 72 -10.20 4.08 7.05
C ILE A 72 -9.08 3.90 6.02
N GLY A 73 -7.85 3.68 6.49
CA GLY A 73 -6.70 3.51 5.61
C GLY A 73 -6.82 2.33 4.65
N PHE A 74 -7.15 1.14 5.16
CA PHE A 74 -7.36 -0.02 4.30
C PHE A 74 -8.55 0.15 3.35
N SER A 75 -9.62 0.82 3.77
CA SER A 75 -10.76 1.13 2.88
C SER A 75 -10.35 2.09 1.75
N VAL A 76 -9.59 3.14 2.07
CA VAL A 76 -9.07 4.08 1.06
C VAL A 76 -8.12 3.38 0.09
N MET A 77 -7.25 2.51 0.60
CA MET A 77 -6.34 1.70 -0.22
C MET A 77 -7.11 0.72 -1.11
N ALA A 78 -8.14 0.05 -0.60
CA ALA A 78 -8.98 -0.85 -1.38
C ALA A 78 -9.67 -0.13 -2.53
N LEU A 79 -10.23 1.04 -2.30
CA LEU A 79 -10.83 1.88 -3.34
C LEU A 79 -9.80 2.33 -4.37
N GLY A 80 -8.64 2.80 -3.93
CA GLY A 80 -7.59 3.26 -4.81
C GLY A 80 -7.03 2.15 -5.71
N THR A 81 -6.74 0.97 -5.14
CA THR A 81 -6.25 -0.18 -5.91
C THR A 81 -7.32 -0.75 -6.84
N LEU A 82 -8.61 -0.72 -6.46
CA LEU A 82 -9.73 -1.12 -7.31
C LEU A 82 -9.80 -0.27 -8.57
N VAL A 83 -9.82 1.05 -8.40
CA VAL A 83 -9.94 1.99 -9.52
C VAL A 83 -8.65 1.99 -10.35
N LEU A 84 -7.48 1.87 -9.73
CA LEU A 84 -6.21 1.74 -10.45
C LEU A 84 -6.20 0.49 -11.34
N GLY A 85 -6.66 -0.66 -10.81
CA GLY A 85 -6.81 -1.89 -11.60
C GLY A 85 -7.76 -1.71 -12.80
N TYR A 86 -8.88 -0.99 -12.60
CA TYR A 86 -9.80 -0.65 -13.68
C TYR A 86 -9.14 0.26 -14.75
N CYS A 87 -8.40 1.27 -14.33
CA CYS A 87 -7.67 2.13 -15.27
C CYS A 87 -6.67 1.31 -16.12
N LEU A 88 -5.90 0.44 -15.48
CA LEU A 88 -4.92 -0.40 -16.19
C LEU A 88 -5.59 -1.39 -17.16
N MET A 89 -6.75 -1.95 -16.79
CA MET A 89 -7.54 -2.79 -17.71
C MET A 89 -7.99 -2.02 -18.96
N GLN A 90 -8.38 -0.76 -18.81
CA GLN A 90 -8.78 0.08 -19.95
C GLN A 90 -7.60 0.43 -20.84
N PHE A 91 -6.39 0.60 -20.29
CA PHE A 91 -5.18 0.78 -21.09
C PHE A 91 -4.83 -0.50 -21.88
N ASP A 92 -4.96 -1.67 -21.27
CA ASP A 92 -4.73 -2.95 -21.95
C ASP A 92 -5.73 -3.18 -23.10
N ASN A 93 -6.96 -2.68 -22.96
CA ASN A 93 -7.99 -2.72 -24.00
C ASN A 93 -7.84 -1.64 -25.10
N GLY A 94 -6.77 -0.83 -25.06
CA GLY A 94 -6.46 0.17 -26.06
C GLY A 94 -7.28 1.48 -25.96
N THR A 95 -8.07 1.67 -24.89
CA THR A 95 -8.82 2.89 -24.61
C THR A 95 -7.96 3.92 -23.86
N ALA A 96 -6.78 4.22 -24.37
CA ALA A 96 -5.90 5.21 -23.78
C ALA A 96 -6.50 6.64 -23.89
N SER A 97 -6.79 7.24 -22.74
CA SER A 97 -7.22 8.63 -22.63
C SER A 97 -6.33 9.38 -21.66
N SER A 98 -5.99 10.62 -21.97
CA SER A 98 -5.23 11.49 -21.06
C SER A 98 -5.90 11.62 -19.68
N GLY A 99 -7.24 11.68 -19.65
CA GLY A 99 -7.98 11.71 -18.39
C GLY A 99 -7.81 10.44 -17.56
N LEU A 100 -7.74 9.28 -18.19
CA LEU A 100 -7.52 7.99 -17.52
C LEU A 100 -6.11 7.90 -16.92
N SER A 101 -5.11 8.44 -17.63
CA SER A 101 -3.74 8.51 -17.12
C SER A 101 -3.64 9.36 -15.85
N TRP A 102 -4.25 10.54 -15.84
CA TRP A 102 -4.29 11.40 -14.65
C TRP A 102 -5.11 10.80 -13.50
N LEU A 103 -6.19 10.08 -13.82
CA LEU A 103 -6.97 9.35 -12.82
C LEU A 103 -6.12 8.27 -12.15
N SER A 104 -5.32 7.51 -12.90
CA SER A 104 -4.45 6.48 -12.33
C SER A 104 -3.38 7.06 -11.40
N VAL A 105 -2.80 8.23 -11.74
CA VAL A 105 -1.89 8.96 -10.84
C VAL A 105 -2.63 9.38 -9.55
N GLY A 106 -3.80 9.99 -9.67
CA GLY A 106 -4.60 10.41 -8.52
C GLY A 106 -4.97 9.25 -7.60
N MET A 107 -5.35 8.09 -8.17
CA MET A 107 -5.66 6.88 -7.38
C MET A 107 -4.42 6.28 -6.72
N THR A 108 -3.27 6.33 -7.38
CA THR A 108 -1.99 5.94 -6.78
C THR A 108 -1.67 6.84 -5.59
N MET A 109 -1.82 8.15 -5.72
CA MET A 109 -1.62 9.10 -4.61
C MET A 109 -2.60 8.86 -3.45
N MET A 110 -3.85 8.54 -3.75
CA MET A 110 -4.87 8.21 -2.75
C MET A 110 -4.50 6.95 -1.96
N CYS A 111 -4.01 5.90 -2.64
CA CYS A 111 -3.49 4.69 -1.98
C CYS A 111 -2.35 5.03 -1.03
N ILE A 112 -1.39 5.82 -1.50
CA ILE A 112 -0.21 6.22 -0.75
C ILE A 112 -0.58 7.05 0.48
N ALA A 113 -1.48 8.02 0.32
CA ALA A 113 -1.97 8.83 1.43
C ALA A 113 -2.71 7.97 2.46
N GLY A 114 -3.58 7.05 2.01
CA GLY A 114 -4.28 6.11 2.88
C GLY A 114 -3.33 5.25 3.71
N TYR A 115 -2.28 4.72 3.09
CA TYR A 115 -1.24 3.96 3.77
C TYR A 115 -0.44 4.81 4.75
N ALA A 116 0.07 5.96 4.30
CA ALA A 116 0.92 6.84 5.09
C ALA A 116 0.21 7.41 6.33
N MET A 117 -1.09 7.68 6.21
CA MET A 117 -1.90 8.20 7.32
C MET A 117 -2.39 7.10 8.28
N SER A 118 -2.25 5.83 7.96
CA SER A 118 -2.81 4.73 8.75
C SER A 118 -1.81 3.60 8.98
N ALA A 119 -1.69 2.68 8.05
CA ALA A 119 -0.94 1.44 8.21
C ALA A 119 0.55 1.68 8.46
N ALA A 120 1.14 2.72 7.87
CA ALA A 120 2.56 3.02 8.06
C ALA A 120 2.92 3.27 9.53
N PRO A 121 2.35 4.25 10.24
CA PRO A 121 2.68 4.48 11.64
C PRO A 121 1.96 3.53 12.60
N VAL A 122 0.66 3.26 12.38
CA VAL A 122 -0.20 2.58 13.36
C VAL A 122 0.22 1.14 13.61
N VAL A 123 0.64 0.41 12.58
CA VAL A 123 1.06 -0.99 12.73
C VAL A 123 2.33 -1.10 13.59
N TRP A 124 3.29 -0.20 13.42
CA TRP A 124 4.50 -0.17 14.25
C TRP A 124 4.21 0.19 15.71
N ILE A 125 3.32 1.17 15.95
CA ILE A 125 2.87 1.54 17.27
C ILE A 125 2.17 0.35 17.94
N LEU A 126 1.21 -0.28 17.27
CA LEU A 126 0.51 -1.45 17.79
C LEU A 126 1.46 -2.61 18.10
N CYS A 127 2.41 -2.90 17.21
CA CYS A 127 3.41 -3.95 17.47
C CYS A 127 4.19 -3.70 18.74
N SER A 128 4.47 -2.45 19.09
CA SER A 128 5.18 -2.11 20.32
C SER A 128 4.27 -2.14 21.56
N GLU A 129 3.00 -1.75 21.42
CA GLU A 129 2.03 -1.67 22.53
C GLU A 129 1.50 -3.04 22.96
N ILE A 130 1.29 -3.98 22.03
CA ILE A 130 0.68 -5.31 22.33
C ILE A 130 1.67 -6.31 22.94
N GLN A 131 2.99 -6.05 22.88
CA GLN A 131 3.98 -6.97 23.42
C GLN A 131 4.10 -6.85 24.93
N PRO A 132 4.11 -8.00 25.68
CA PRO A 132 4.37 -7.98 27.10
C PRO A 132 5.78 -7.48 27.41
N LEU A 133 5.94 -6.70 28.47
CA LEU A 133 7.23 -6.09 28.84
C LEU A 133 8.38 -7.10 28.95
N LYS A 134 8.11 -8.32 29.46
CA LYS A 134 9.12 -9.38 29.65
C LYS A 134 9.74 -9.93 28.36
N CYS A 135 9.01 -9.88 27.23
CA CYS A 135 9.46 -10.42 25.94
C CYS A 135 9.20 -9.44 24.79
N ARG A 136 9.18 -8.14 25.11
CA ARG A 136 8.89 -7.08 24.16
C ARG A 136 9.90 -7.04 23.02
N ASP A 137 11.18 -7.12 23.33
CA ASP A 137 12.26 -7.07 22.33
C ASP A 137 12.19 -8.27 21.39
N PHE A 138 11.96 -9.47 21.92
CA PHE A 138 11.78 -10.66 21.10
C PHE A 138 10.55 -10.55 20.19
N GLY A 139 9.40 -10.08 20.73
CA GLY A 139 8.17 -9.92 19.99
C GLY A 139 8.28 -8.87 18.86
N ILE A 140 8.96 -7.76 19.12
CA ILE A 140 9.24 -6.73 18.13
C ILE A 140 10.18 -7.27 17.05
N THR A 141 11.24 -8.00 17.43
CA THR A 141 12.17 -8.61 16.48
C THR A 141 11.46 -9.58 15.54
N CYS A 142 10.64 -10.49 16.07
CA CYS A 142 9.85 -11.42 15.25
C CYS A 142 8.90 -10.67 14.28
N SER A 143 8.23 -9.64 14.77
CA SER A 143 7.32 -8.82 13.96
C SER A 143 8.07 -8.10 12.85
N THR A 144 9.20 -7.49 13.16
CA THR A 144 10.07 -6.80 12.17
C THR A 144 10.63 -7.76 11.14
N THR A 145 11.08 -8.94 11.56
CA THR A 145 11.57 -9.99 10.65
C THR A 145 10.44 -10.42 9.70
N THR A 146 9.24 -10.64 10.22
CA THR A 146 8.05 -10.97 9.38
C THR A 146 7.75 -9.86 8.38
N ASN A 147 7.87 -8.59 8.77
CA ASN A 147 7.70 -7.45 7.88
C ASN A 147 8.65 -7.52 6.67
N TRP A 148 9.95 -7.67 6.93
CA TRP A 148 10.96 -7.71 5.86
C TRP A 148 10.87 -8.96 4.99
N VAL A 149 10.57 -10.13 5.57
CA VAL A 149 10.32 -11.37 4.81
C VAL A 149 9.10 -11.21 3.90
N SER A 150 8.00 -10.66 4.42
CA SER A 150 6.80 -10.38 3.63
C SER A 150 7.08 -9.39 2.50
N ASN A 151 7.86 -8.34 2.77
CA ASN A 151 8.28 -7.37 1.75
C ASN A 151 9.10 -8.03 0.64
N MET A 152 10.04 -8.90 0.99
CA MET A 152 10.83 -9.65 0.03
C MET A 152 9.95 -10.56 -0.85
N ILE A 153 9.02 -11.30 -0.24
CA ILE A 153 8.09 -12.17 -0.97
C ILE A 153 7.27 -11.36 -1.96
N ILE A 154 6.67 -10.26 -1.54
CA ILE A 154 5.84 -9.40 -2.40
C ILE A 154 6.67 -8.80 -3.52
N GLY A 155 7.86 -8.27 -3.21
CA GLY A 155 8.76 -7.71 -4.22
C GLY A 155 9.19 -8.74 -5.27
N ALA A 156 9.49 -9.96 -4.86
CA ALA A 156 9.89 -11.04 -5.75
C ALA A 156 8.72 -11.60 -6.59
N THR A 157 7.52 -11.66 -6.02
CA THR A 157 6.34 -12.25 -6.70
C THR A 157 5.59 -11.26 -7.59
N PHE A 158 5.76 -9.96 -7.40
CA PHE A 158 5.00 -8.95 -8.15
C PHE A 158 5.14 -9.07 -9.66
N LEU A 159 6.36 -9.20 -10.17
CA LEU A 159 6.58 -9.31 -11.62
C LEU A 159 5.96 -10.59 -12.18
N THR A 160 6.07 -11.70 -11.46
CA THR A 160 5.44 -12.96 -11.84
C THR A 160 3.92 -12.85 -11.85
N LEU A 161 3.32 -12.16 -10.87
CA LEU A 161 1.88 -11.88 -10.84
C LEU A 161 1.47 -11.01 -12.03
N LEU A 162 2.26 -9.98 -12.34
CA LEU A 162 2.01 -9.09 -13.47
C LEU A 162 2.00 -9.86 -14.81
N ASP A 163 2.94 -10.80 -14.97
CA ASP A 163 3.05 -11.59 -16.19
C ASP A 163 1.98 -12.70 -16.27
N SER A 164 1.49 -13.23 -15.13
CA SER A 164 0.54 -14.34 -15.10
C SER A 164 -0.93 -13.91 -15.14
N ILE A 165 -1.31 -12.88 -14.39
CA ILE A 165 -2.71 -12.43 -14.25
C ILE A 165 -2.94 -10.99 -14.78
N GLY A 166 -1.89 -10.38 -15.34
CA GLY A 166 -1.93 -9.02 -15.88
C GLY A 166 -1.91 -7.93 -14.80
N ALA A 167 -1.79 -6.69 -15.26
CA ALA A 167 -1.72 -5.55 -14.35
C ALA A 167 -3.02 -5.35 -13.57
N ALA A 168 -4.16 -5.36 -14.24
CA ALA A 168 -5.47 -5.21 -13.62
C ALA A 168 -5.74 -6.29 -12.58
N GLY A 169 -5.49 -7.57 -12.92
CA GLY A 169 -5.70 -8.71 -12.02
C GLY A 169 -4.84 -8.62 -10.76
N THR A 170 -3.59 -8.19 -10.90
CA THR A 170 -2.66 -8.00 -9.77
C THR A 170 -3.17 -6.94 -8.80
N PHE A 171 -3.63 -5.79 -9.30
CA PHE A 171 -4.17 -4.74 -8.42
C PHE A 171 -5.51 -5.13 -7.79
N TRP A 172 -6.35 -5.91 -8.47
CA TRP A 172 -7.58 -6.44 -7.87
C TRP A 172 -7.30 -7.50 -6.79
N LEU A 173 -6.23 -8.27 -6.91
CA LEU A 173 -5.77 -9.14 -5.83
C LEU A 173 -5.41 -8.33 -4.58
N TYR A 174 -4.66 -7.23 -4.72
CA TYR A 174 -4.38 -6.34 -3.59
C TYR A 174 -5.64 -5.66 -3.05
N THR A 175 -6.61 -5.35 -3.89
CA THR A 175 -7.92 -4.84 -3.45
C THR A 175 -8.62 -5.86 -2.54
N ALA A 176 -8.68 -7.11 -2.95
CA ALA A 176 -9.29 -8.19 -2.16
C ALA A 176 -8.59 -8.36 -0.80
N LEU A 177 -7.26 -8.30 -0.77
CA LEU A 177 -6.48 -8.36 0.46
C LEU A 177 -6.76 -7.17 1.38
N ASN A 178 -6.81 -5.95 0.85
CA ASN A 178 -7.15 -4.76 1.63
C ASN A 178 -8.57 -4.84 2.22
N ILE A 179 -9.55 -5.35 1.47
CA ILE A 179 -10.91 -5.58 1.98
C ILE A 179 -10.89 -6.63 3.11
N ALA A 180 -10.15 -7.72 2.94
CA ALA A 180 -10.00 -8.73 3.98
C ALA A 180 -9.37 -8.13 5.26
N PHE A 181 -8.40 -7.23 5.11
CA PHE A 181 -7.75 -6.55 6.23
C PHE A 181 -8.70 -5.59 6.95
N VAL A 182 -9.61 -4.92 6.25
CA VAL A 182 -10.71 -4.17 6.88
C VAL A 182 -11.54 -5.12 7.75
N GLY A 183 -11.89 -6.31 7.26
CA GLY A 183 -12.65 -7.31 8.03
C GLY A 183 -11.91 -7.80 9.28
N ILE A 184 -10.59 -8.04 9.18
CA ILE A 184 -9.78 -8.51 10.33
C ILE A 184 -9.62 -7.43 11.41
N THR A 185 -9.65 -6.14 11.04
CA THR A 185 -9.54 -5.02 11.99
C THR A 185 -10.86 -4.73 12.74
N PHE A 186 -11.94 -5.44 12.43
CA PHE A 186 -13.19 -5.43 13.22
C PHE A 186 -13.05 -6.27 14.47
#